data_4d6a5974341419358c660d17cf24f987
#
_entry.id   4d6a5974341419358c660d17cf24f987
#
_cell.length_a   1.000
_cell.length_b   1.000
_cell.length_c   1.000
_cell.angle_alpha   90.00
_cell.angle_beta   90.00
_cell.angle_gamma   90.00
#
_symmetry.space_group_name_H-M   'P 1'
#
loop_
_entity.id
_entity.type
_entity.pdbx_description
1 polymer ?
#
loop_
_entity_poly.entity_id
_entity_poly.type
_entity_poly.pdbx_seq_one_letter_code
_entity_poly.pdbx_strand_id
1 'polypeptide(L)'
;VALPALAALTGAALAGCSLAGGGAPEPAGSVSQPTTVRVVTHDSFNLDEALLDSFEAETGYTLEFSAPGDGGTLVNQLILTKDSPLGDVAFGIDNSFAGRALAEDVFADYTPADLPASAAAYAVDGDSAALTPIDVGDVCMNVDHQWFADHDLDEPVTLDDLTLPAYADLTVVSNPARSSPGLAFLLATIGEYGDQWVAYWQRLDENGLKIVDSWSDVYYTDFTAAEGAGGTRPIALSYSTSPAFTITDDGDSTTGALLETCFRQVEYAGVLAGAENPAGAQAFLDFLLSAPVQADIPGQMFMYPVDDTVRLPADWVAHAPLAPNPITVPQADIDAHLDEWLRTWQEQVVG
;
A
#
# COMPACT_ATOMS: atom_id res chain seq x y z
N VAL A 1 -11.47 62.18 51.26
CA VAL A 1 -12.00 62.53 52.58
C VAL A 1 -12.29 61.26 53.35
N ALA A 2 -11.48 61.02 54.39
CA ALA A 2 -11.69 60.31 55.66
C ALA A 2 -11.81 58.73 55.67
N LEU A 3 -10.76 58.09 56.11
CA LEU A 3 -10.80 57.05 57.13
C LEU A 3 -11.41 57.59 58.49
N PRO A 4 -11.76 56.78 59.50
CA PRO A 4 -11.08 55.65 60.14
C PRO A 4 -12.05 54.57 60.72
N ALA A 5 -11.74 53.54 61.37
CA ALA A 5 -10.99 53.02 62.48
C ALA A 5 -11.41 51.57 62.80
N LEU A 6 -10.50 50.72 63.02
CA LEU A 6 -10.00 50.01 64.24
C LEU A 6 -11.03 49.55 65.24
N ALA A 7 -11.08 48.21 65.50
CA ALA A 7 -11.20 47.61 66.84
C ALA A 7 -10.80 46.13 66.79
N ALA A 8 -9.80 45.80 67.59
CA ALA A 8 -9.36 44.47 67.96
C ALA A 8 -10.19 43.95 69.17
N LEU A 9 -10.23 42.61 69.34
CA LEU A 9 -10.13 41.96 70.67
C LEU A 9 -10.23 40.44 70.57
N THR A 10 -9.09 39.78 70.84
CA THR A 10 -8.84 38.69 71.81
C THR A 10 -9.75 37.49 71.84
N GLY A 11 -9.28 36.33 71.44
CA GLY A 11 -8.64 35.38 72.32
C GLY A 11 -9.50 34.18 72.68
N ALA A 12 -9.08 32.95 72.32
CA ALA A 12 -9.03 31.80 73.19
C ALA A 12 -8.49 30.57 72.42
N ALA A 13 -7.42 30.01 72.90
CA ALA A 13 -6.90 28.72 72.51
C ALA A 13 -7.74 27.62 73.12
N LEU A 14 -8.04 26.59 72.30
CA LEU A 14 -8.33 25.26 72.81
C LEU A 14 -7.66 24.22 71.91
N ALA A 15 -6.76 23.52 72.52
CA ALA A 15 -6.07 22.37 72.01
C ALA A 15 -7.09 21.19 71.79
N GLY A 16 -7.09 20.59 70.62
CA GLY A 16 -7.83 19.40 70.36
C GLY A 16 -6.99 18.47 69.49
N CYS A 17 -6.71 17.32 70.03
CA CYS A 17 -5.83 16.25 69.54
C CYS A 17 -6.03 15.80 68.14
N SER A 18 -4.91 15.52 67.49
CA SER A 18 -4.65 14.68 66.36
C SER A 18 -5.52 13.43 66.23
N LEU A 19 -6.08 13.20 65.06
CA LEU A 19 -6.24 11.89 64.53
C LEU A 19 -5.57 11.89 63.14
N ALA A 20 -4.48 11.18 63.04
CA ALA A 20 -3.81 10.85 61.81
C ALA A 20 -4.76 9.97 60.99
N GLY A 21 -5.44 10.57 60.03
CA GLY A 21 -6.08 9.89 58.93
C GLY A 21 -5.00 9.72 57.88
N GLY A 22 -4.41 8.53 57.78
CA GLY A 22 -3.63 8.13 56.62
C GLY A 22 -4.56 8.12 55.39
N GLY A 23 -4.52 9.18 54.58
CA GLY A 23 -5.05 9.14 53.23
C GLY A 23 -4.23 8.10 52.47
N ALA A 24 -4.87 6.99 52.11
CA ALA A 24 -4.32 6.13 51.09
C ALA A 24 -4.03 7.00 49.83
N PRO A 25 -2.90 6.82 49.16
CA PRO A 25 -2.71 7.47 47.87
C PRO A 25 -3.87 7.13 46.98
N GLU A 26 -4.57 8.11 46.44
CA GLU A 26 -5.51 7.91 45.35
C GLU A 26 -4.79 7.08 44.29
N PRO A 27 -5.40 6.01 43.75
CA PRO A 27 -4.83 5.28 42.64
C PRO A 27 -4.58 6.32 41.54
N ALA A 28 -3.33 6.40 41.06
CA ALA A 28 -2.95 7.20 39.91
C ALA A 28 -3.99 6.92 38.86
N GLY A 29 -4.69 7.96 38.41
CA GLY A 29 -5.75 7.82 37.40
C GLY A 29 -5.22 6.96 36.25
N SER A 30 -5.89 5.88 35.93
CA SER A 30 -5.58 5.09 34.76
C SER A 30 -5.68 6.06 33.59
N VAL A 31 -4.56 6.35 32.97
CA VAL A 31 -4.58 7.00 31.66
C VAL A 31 -5.40 6.06 30.78
N SER A 32 -6.57 6.50 30.34
CA SER A 32 -7.37 5.69 29.43
C SER A 32 -6.54 5.50 28.16
N GLN A 33 -6.31 4.24 27.78
CA GLN A 33 -5.65 3.92 26.52
C GLN A 33 -6.46 4.54 25.40
N PRO A 34 -5.82 5.05 24.31
CA PRO A 34 -6.52 5.46 23.12
C PRO A 34 -7.42 4.31 22.60
N THR A 35 -8.62 4.62 22.22
CA THR A 35 -9.58 3.64 21.68
C THR A 35 -9.63 3.72 20.14
N THR A 36 -9.10 4.77 19.53
CA THR A 36 -9.01 4.91 18.09
C THR A 36 -7.69 4.37 17.57
N VAL A 37 -7.73 3.67 16.45
CA VAL A 37 -6.57 3.27 15.64
C VAL A 37 -6.67 4.01 14.32
N ARG A 38 -5.70 4.87 14.05
CA ARG A 38 -5.62 5.60 12.79
C ARG A 38 -4.78 4.80 11.80
N VAL A 39 -5.43 4.35 10.75
CA VAL A 39 -4.84 3.53 9.69
C VAL A 39 -4.58 4.39 8.46
N VAL A 40 -3.34 4.43 8.00
CA VAL A 40 -2.94 5.16 6.79
C VAL A 40 -2.69 4.15 5.68
N THR A 41 -3.40 4.29 4.55
CA THR A 41 -3.31 3.32 3.45
C THR A 41 -3.09 4.00 2.10
N HIS A 42 -2.75 3.23 1.07
CA HIS A 42 -2.95 3.69 -0.30
C HIS A 42 -4.44 3.77 -0.65
N ASP A 43 -4.80 4.43 -1.73
CA ASP A 43 -6.18 4.78 -2.09
C ASP A 43 -7.01 3.59 -2.63
N SER A 44 -6.35 2.47 -2.93
CA SER A 44 -7.01 1.22 -3.40
C SER A 44 -7.21 0.19 -2.29
N PHE A 45 -6.88 0.51 -1.02
CA PHE A 45 -7.12 -0.39 0.11
C PHE A 45 -8.61 -0.64 0.27
N ASN A 46 -9.00 -1.91 0.36
CA ASN A 46 -10.36 -2.33 0.61
C ASN A 46 -10.40 -3.67 1.35
N LEU A 47 -11.30 -3.81 2.30
CA LEU A 47 -11.69 -5.05 2.98
C LEU A 47 -13.19 -5.09 3.15
N ASP A 48 -13.75 -6.29 3.32
CA ASP A 48 -15.17 -6.45 3.66
C ASP A 48 -15.49 -5.69 4.96
N GLU A 49 -16.50 -4.80 4.91
CA GLU A 49 -16.92 -3.97 6.04
C GLU A 49 -17.25 -4.82 7.27
N ALA A 50 -17.81 -6.03 7.08
CA ALA A 50 -18.11 -6.92 8.19
C ALA A 50 -16.84 -7.44 8.91
N LEU A 51 -15.70 -7.54 8.24
CA LEU A 51 -14.42 -7.87 8.89
C LEU A 51 -13.92 -6.69 9.73
N LEU A 52 -14.04 -5.47 9.23
CA LEU A 52 -13.67 -4.27 9.98
C LEU A 52 -14.56 -4.10 11.23
N ASP A 53 -15.87 -4.28 11.07
CA ASP A 53 -16.84 -4.27 12.20
C ASP A 53 -16.52 -5.35 13.25
N SER A 54 -16.10 -6.55 12.79
CA SER A 54 -15.69 -7.64 13.69
C SER A 54 -14.46 -7.26 14.52
N PHE A 55 -13.43 -6.67 13.87
CA PHE A 55 -12.24 -6.16 14.56
C PHE A 55 -12.62 -5.14 15.65
N GLU A 56 -13.46 -4.16 15.31
CA GLU A 56 -13.91 -3.15 16.29
C GLU A 56 -14.68 -3.76 17.46
N ALA A 57 -15.58 -4.73 17.18
CA ALA A 57 -16.38 -5.40 18.19
C ALA A 57 -15.54 -6.29 19.12
N GLU A 58 -14.53 -6.98 18.59
CA GLU A 58 -13.68 -7.90 19.34
C GLU A 58 -12.62 -7.19 20.18
N THR A 59 -12.05 -6.10 19.66
CA THR A 59 -10.96 -5.38 20.31
C THR A 59 -11.41 -4.19 21.14
N GLY A 60 -12.56 -3.59 20.80
CA GLY A 60 -13.04 -2.32 21.37
C GLY A 60 -12.31 -1.10 20.82
N TYR A 61 -11.48 -1.26 19.80
CA TYR A 61 -10.90 -0.14 19.05
C TYR A 61 -11.90 0.35 17.99
N THR A 62 -11.78 1.61 17.62
CA THR A 62 -12.48 2.20 16.47
C THR A 62 -11.45 2.54 15.39
N LEU A 63 -11.71 2.16 14.15
CA LEU A 63 -10.83 2.39 13.02
C LEU A 63 -11.13 3.74 12.35
N GLU A 64 -10.08 4.53 12.11
CA GLU A 64 -10.14 5.74 11.29
C GLU A 64 -9.14 5.61 10.14
N PHE A 65 -9.63 5.60 8.90
CA PHE A 65 -8.81 5.44 7.71
C PHE A 65 -8.48 6.79 7.07
N SER A 66 -7.26 6.89 6.55
CA SER A 66 -6.83 7.98 5.68
C SER A 66 -6.00 7.43 4.52
N ALA A 67 -6.30 7.89 3.31
CA ALA A 67 -5.63 7.47 2.09
C ALA A 67 -5.11 8.69 1.34
N PRO A 68 -3.83 9.07 1.49
CA PRO A 68 -3.27 10.26 0.86
C PRO A 68 -3.08 10.13 -0.66
N GLY A 69 -3.14 8.92 -1.19
CA GLY A 69 -2.98 8.59 -2.60
C GLY A 69 -2.41 7.19 -2.80
N ASP A 70 -1.90 6.91 -3.99
CA ASP A 70 -1.24 5.66 -4.35
C ASP A 70 0.09 5.47 -3.58
N GLY A 71 0.68 4.28 -3.59
CA GLY A 71 1.77 3.84 -2.72
C GLY A 71 2.97 4.78 -2.64
N GLY A 72 3.44 5.31 -3.76
CA GLY A 72 4.54 6.29 -3.75
C GLY A 72 4.18 7.60 -3.05
N THR A 73 2.93 8.06 -3.21
CA THR A 73 2.41 9.24 -2.50
C THR A 73 2.28 8.94 -1.00
N LEU A 74 1.77 7.76 -0.64
CA LEU A 74 1.68 7.29 0.74
C LEU A 74 3.05 7.35 1.43
N VAL A 75 4.07 6.68 0.87
CA VAL A 75 5.41 6.63 1.46
C VAL A 75 6.03 8.02 1.60
N ASN A 76 5.88 8.88 0.58
CA ASN A 76 6.35 10.26 0.67
C ASN A 76 5.68 11.04 1.82
N GLN A 77 4.37 10.86 2.04
CA GLN A 77 3.66 11.50 3.15
C GLN A 77 4.11 10.95 4.50
N LEU A 78 4.30 9.64 4.64
CA LEU A 78 4.80 9.02 5.87
C LEU A 78 6.19 9.57 6.25
N ILE A 79 7.10 9.70 5.28
CA ILE A 79 8.44 10.26 5.50
C ILE A 79 8.37 11.74 5.92
N LEU A 80 7.58 12.55 5.22
CA LEU A 80 7.44 13.97 5.50
C LEU A 80 6.84 14.25 6.89
N THR A 81 6.06 13.33 7.41
CA THR A 81 5.34 13.49 8.68
C THR A 81 5.88 12.63 9.81
N LYS A 82 7.05 11.99 9.65
CA LYS A 82 7.60 11.03 10.62
C LYS A 82 7.76 11.57 12.05
N ASP A 83 8.03 12.86 12.22
CA ASP A 83 8.13 13.51 13.53
C ASP A 83 6.75 13.80 14.17
N SER A 84 5.66 13.65 13.41
CA SER A 84 4.27 13.79 13.85
C SER A 84 3.42 12.92 12.96
N PRO A 85 3.41 11.58 13.17
CA PRO A 85 2.86 10.62 12.25
C PRO A 85 1.36 10.83 11.99
N LEU A 86 0.95 10.60 10.76
CA LEU A 86 -0.45 10.76 10.30
C LEU A 86 -1.40 9.75 10.94
N GLY A 87 -0.85 8.64 11.45
CA GLY A 87 -1.63 7.55 12.02
C GLY A 87 -0.83 6.72 13.01
N ASP A 88 -1.35 5.54 13.30
CA ASP A 88 -0.77 4.57 14.23
C ASP A 88 -0.15 3.37 13.48
N VAL A 89 -0.73 2.99 12.36
CA VAL A 89 -0.30 1.90 11.48
C VAL A 89 -0.43 2.34 10.04
N ALA A 90 0.47 1.87 9.18
CA ALA A 90 0.34 2.06 7.74
C ALA A 90 0.32 0.72 7.01
N PHE A 91 -0.44 0.64 5.90
CA PHE A 91 -0.51 -0.48 4.97
C PHE A 91 -0.32 0.01 3.53
N GLY A 92 0.29 -0.82 2.67
CA GLY A 92 0.48 -0.52 1.25
C GLY A 92 1.83 0.13 0.94
N ILE A 93 2.82 -0.13 1.81
CA ILE A 93 4.22 0.11 1.49
C ILE A 93 4.69 -1.10 0.70
N ASP A 94 5.14 -0.93 -0.53
CA ASP A 94 5.63 -2.05 -1.33
C ASP A 94 7.15 -2.20 -1.29
N ASN A 95 7.64 -3.35 -1.77
CA ASN A 95 9.07 -3.66 -1.81
C ASN A 95 9.91 -2.65 -2.60
N SER A 96 9.31 -1.89 -3.52
CA SER A 96 10.02 -0.87 -4.30
C SER A 96 10.31 0.39 -3.48
N PHE A 97 9.42 0.74 -2.54
CA PHE A 97 9.54 1.90 -1.66
C PHE A 97 9.98 1.56 -0.23
N ALA A 98 9.97 0.28 0.18
CA ALA A 98 10.23 -0.15 1.55
C ALA A 98 11.60 0.32 2.07
N GLY A 99 12.66 0.14 1.30
CA GLY A 99 14.00 0.54 1.69
C GLY A 99 14.12 2.02 2.04
N ARG A 100 13.44 2.88 1.27
CA ARG A 100 13.39 4.33 1.53
C ARG A 100 12.67 4.67 2.83
N ALA A 101 11.54 4.02 3.11
CA ALA A 101 10.79 4.24 4.35
C ALA A 101 11.57 3.73 5.58
N LEU A 102 12.26 2.60 5.45
CA LEU A 102 13.10 2.04 6.51
C LEU A 102 14.33 2.91 6.80
N ALA A 103 14.98 3.46 5.78
CA ALA A 103 16.14 4.35 5.93
C ALA A 103 15.81 5.66 6.67
N GLU A 104 14.54 6.05 6.71
CA GLU A 104 14.03 7.25 7.37
C GLU A 104 13.42 6.97 8.76
N ASP A 105 13.54 5.74 9.29
CA ASP A 105 13.02 5.32 10.60
C ASP A 105 11.50 5.62 10.77
N VAL A 106 10.71 5.43 9.72
CA VAL A 106 9.26 5.70 9.72
C VAL A 106 8.50 4.72 10.60
N PHE A 107 9.02 3.49 10.77
CA PHE A 107 8.33 2.39 11.43
C PHE A 107 9.01 1.97 12.74
N ALA A 108 8.21 1.51 13.69
CA ALA A 108 8.67 0.84 14.91
C ALA A 108 8.70 -0.67 14.69
N ASP A 109 9.65 -1.34 15.35
CA ASP A 109 9.74 -2.80 15.31
C ASP A 109 8.51 -3.45 15.94
N TYR A 110 7.90 -4.36 15.20
CA TYR A 110 6.86 -5.27 15.66
C TYR A 110 6.85 -6.54 14.85
N THR A 111 6.82 -7.69 15.50
CA THR A 111 6.69 -8.99 14.84
C THR A 111 5.39 -9.64 15.29
N PRO A 112 4.42 -9.86 14.39
CA PRO A 112 3.19 -10.58 14.70
C PRO A 112 3.45 -11.99 15.21
N ALA A 113 2.65 -12.42 16.21
CA ALA A 113 2.84 -13.73 16.81
C ALA A 113 2.44 -14.88 15.86
N ASP A 114 1.43 -14.65 15.04
CA ASP A 114 0.83 -15.63 14.12
C ASP A 114 1.21 -15.35 12.65
N LEU A 115 2.43 -14.86 12.40
CA LEU A 115 2.92 -14.63 11.03
C LEU A 115 2.95 -15.96 10.24
N PRO A 116 2.27 -16.06 9.08
CA PRO A 116 2.30 -17.25 8.25
C PRO A 116 3.73 -17.63 7.85
N ALA A 117 4.03 -18.92 7.85
CA ALA A 117 5.38 -19.40 7.51
C ALA A 117 5.80 -19.01 6.07
N SER A 118 4.85 -18.95 5.15
CA SER A 118 5.01 -18.51 3.76
C SER A 118 5.43 -17.04 3.64
N ALA A 119 5.03 -16.18 4.59
CA ALA A 119 5.40 -14.76 4.62
C ALA A 119 6.92 -14.53 4.68
N ALA A 120 7.68 -15.48 5.23
CA ALA A 120 9.15 -15.40 5.28
C ALA A 120 9.81 -15.27 3.90
N ALA A 121 9.16 -15.77 2.83
CA ALA A 121 9.66 -15.65 1.46
C ALA A 121 9.54 -14.22 0.91
N TYR A 122 8.76 -13.39 1.56
CA TYR A 122 8.43 -12.03 1.16
C TYR A 122 8.93 -10.95 2.13
N ALA A 123 9.70 -11.37 3.14
CA ALA A 123 10.29 -10.43 4.10
C ALA A 123 11.19 -9.42 3.37
N VAL A 124 11.19 -8.18 3.84
CA VAL A 124 12.15 -7.16 3.36
C VAL A 124 13.56 -7.63 3.72
N ASP A 125 14.51 -7.48 2.81
CA ASP A 125 15.90 -7.84 3.04
C ASP A 125 16.44 -7.20 4.33
N GLY A 126 17.13 -8.01 5.17
CA GLY A 126 17.86 -7.53 6.33
C GLY A 126 17.22 -7.73 7.70
N ASP A 127 16.31 -8.69 7.89
CA ASP A 127 15.69 -9.01 9.19
C ASP A 127 14.93 -7.85 9.86
N SER A 128 14.40 -6.90 9.08
CA SER A 128 13.65 -5.79 9.63
C SER A 128 12.32 -6.28 10.21
N ALA A 129 12.14 -6.15 11.52
CA ALA A 129 10.86 -6.35 12.19
C ALA A 129 9.90 -5.15 12.02
N ALA A 130 10.29 -4.13 11.26
CA ALA A 130 9.54 -2.89 11.11
C ALA A 130 8.41 -2.99 10.06
N LEU A 131 8.55 -3.91 9.09
CA LEU A 131 7.57 -4.14 8.03
C LEU A 131 7.19 -5.62 7.96
N THR A 132 5.89 -5.88 7.92
CA THR A 132 5.29 -7.20 7.81
C THR A 132 4.64 -7.38 6.45
N PRO A 133 5.00 -8.41 5.66
CA PRO A 133 4.34 -8.68 4.39
C PRO A 133 2.89 -9.13 4.62
N ILE A 134 1.97 -8.59 3.85
CA ILE A 134 0.53 -8.85 3.96
C ILE A 134 -0.02 -9.55 2.72
N ASP A 135 0.42 -9.10 1.55
CA ASP A 135 -0.02 -9.66 0.28
C ASP A 135 1.06 -9.52 -0.80
N VAL A 136 0.81 -10.17 -1.94
CA VAL A 136 1.74 -10.27 -3.06
C VAL A 136 1.00 -10.24 -4.39
N GLY A 137 1.58 -9.57 -5.38
CA GLY A 137 1.06 -9.58 -6.75
C GLY A 137 2.17 -9.41 -7.77
N ASP A 138 1.84 -9.60 -9.04
CA ASP A 138 2.74 -9.27 -10.14
C ASP A 138 2.14 -8.10 -10.91
N VAL A 139 2.84 -6.98 -10.93
CA VAL A 139 2.50 -5.83 -11.76
C VAL A 139 2.91 -6.14 -13.19
N CYS A 140 1.95 -6.15 -14.11
CA CYS A 140 2.13 -6.53 -15.51
C CYS A 140 1.38 -5.58 -16.43
N MET A 141 1.73 -5.54 -17.70
CA MET A 141 0.85 -4.98 -18.71
C MET A 141 -0.35 -5.90 -18.91
N ASN A 142 -1.53 -5.31 -19.06
CA ASN A 142 -2.79 -5.99 -19.32
C ASN A 142 -3.35 -5.54 -20.65
N VAL A 143 -4.10 -6.42 -21.32
CA VAL A 143 -4.71 -6.16 -22.62
C VAL A 143 -6.22 -6.41 -22.60
N ASP A 144 -6.95 -5.66 -23.43
CA ASP A 144 -8.38 -5.84 -23.69
C ASP A 144 -8.54 -6.74 -24.91
N HIS A 145 -8.86 -8.01 -24.71
CA HIS A 145 -9.03 -9.02 -25.77
C HIS A 145 -10.06 -8.60 -26.81
N GLN A 146 -11.18 -8.00 -26.39
CA GLN A 146 -12.25 -7.60 -27.30
C GLN A 146 -11.80 -6.45 -28.22
N TRP A 147 -11.09 -5.47 -27.66
CA TRP A 147 -10.57 -4.36 -28.44
C TRP A 147 -9.61 -4.85 -29.54
N PHE A 148 -8.67 -5.74 -29.20
CA PHE A 148 -7.71 -6.30 -30.17
C PHE A 148 -8.41 -7.12 -31.26
N ALA A 149 -9.39 -7.94 -30.87
CA ALA A 149 -10.19 -8.71 -31.81
C ALA A 149 -11.00 -7.82 -32.81
N ASP A 150 -11.59 -6.73 -32.29
CA ASP A 150 -12.39 -5.79 -33.10
C ASP A 150 -11.53 -4.98 -34.09
N HIS A 151 -10.24 -4.83 -33.84
CA HIS A 151 -9.30 -4.07 -34.67
C HIS A 151 -8.43 -4.96 -35.57
N ASP A 152 -8.62 -6.29 -35.55
CA ASP A 152 -7.82 -7.27 -36.31
C ASP A 152 -6.30 -7.06 -36.11
N LEU A 153 -5.91 -6.79 -34.84
CA LEU A 153 -4.55 -6.56 -34.39
C LEU A 153 -4.15 -7.65 -33.39
N ASP A 154 -2.96 -8.24 -33.58
CA ASP A 154 -2.40 -9.18 -32.63
C ASP A 154 -2.08 -8.46 -31.29
N GLU A 155 -2.30 -9.15 -30.17
CA GLU A 155 -1.92 -8.63 -28.86
C GLU A 155 -0.41 -8.59 -28.70
N PRO A 156 0.17 -7.58 -27.99
CA PRO A 156 1.58 -7.60 -27.62
C PRO A 156 1.87 -8.74 -26.64
N VAL A 157 3.11 -9.15 -26.54
CA VAL A 157 3.56 -10.22 -25.62
C VAL A 157 4.68 -9.72 -24.70
N THR A 158 5.58 -8.92 -25.23
CA THR A 158 6.80 -8.46 -24.58
C THR A 158 6.83 -6.95 -24.35
N LEU A 159 7.76 -6.49 -23.54
CA LEU A 159 8.02 -5.05 -23.38
C LEU A 159 8.45 -4.40 -24.72
N ASP A 160 9.22 -5.11 -25.56
CA ASP A 160 9.65 -4.57 -26.85
C ASP A 160 8.47 -4.31 -27.80
N ASP A 161 7.44 -5.15 -27.78
CA ASP A 161 6.26 -4.98 -28.62
C ASP A 161 5.57 -3.65 -28.39
N LEU A 162 5.54 -3.16 -27.13
CA LEU A 162 4.90 -1.89 -26.77
C LEU A 162 5.50 -0.68 -27.50
N THR A 163 6.74 -0.81 -28.02
CA THR A 163 7.42 0.26 -28.76
C THR A 163 7.21 0.17 -30.28
N LEU A 164 6.50 -0.85 -30.75
CA LEU A 164 6.25 -1.02 -32.21
C LEU A 164 5.17 -0.05 -32.70
N PRO A 165 5.28 0.48 -33.91
CA PRO A 165 4.30 1.41 -34.47
C PRO A 165 2.86 0.86 -34.55
N ALA A 166 2.69 -0.47 -34.52
CA ALA A 166 1.37 -1.12 -34.51
C ALA A 166 0.60 -0.81 -33.21
N TYR A 167 1.31 -0.54 -32.10
CA TYR A 167 0.74 -0.23 -30.78
C TYR A 167 0.84 1.24 -30.41
N ALA A 168 1.03 2.12 -31.41
CA ALA A 168 1.13 3.56 -31.17
C ALA A 168 -0.18 4.09 -30.56
N ASP A 169 -0.04 4.93 -29.52
CA ASP A 169 -1.15 5.51 -28.77
C ASP A 169 -2.06 4.50 -28.02
N LEU A 170 -1.64 3.26 -27.81
CA LEU A 170 -2.46 2.22 -27.19
C LEU A 170 -2.14 1.98 -25.70
N THR A 171 -1.00 2.42 -25.19
CA THR A 171 -0.51 2.07 -23.85
C THR A 171 -0.75 3.18 -22.85
N VAL A 172 -1.16 2.80 -21.62
CA VAL A 172 -1.23 3.69 -20.45
C VAL A 172 -0.57 3.05 -19.25
N VAL A 173 0.21 3.86 -18.52
CA VAL A 173 0.87 3.48 -17.26
C VAL A 173 0.70 4.57 -16.21
N SER A 174 0.88 4.21 -14.94
CA SER A 174 0.91 5.18 -13.85
C SER A 174 2.32 5.76 -13.62
N ASN A 175 2.38 6.90 -12.97
CA ASN A 175 3.60 7.67 -12.71
C ASN A 175 4.49 6.95 -11.68
N PRO A 176 5.74 6.58 -12.01
CA PRO A 176 6.65 5.87 -11.11
C PRO A 176 6.96 6.58 -9.78
N ALA A 177 6.87 7.90 -9.74
CA ALA A 177 7.15 8.66 -8.53
C ALA A 177 5.97 8.72 -7.54
N ARG A 178 4.76 8.30 -7.97
CA ARG A 178 3.52 8.42 -7.20
C ARG A 178 2.81 7.10 -6.94
N SER A 179 2.96 6.15 -7.84
CA SER A 179 2.23 4.90 -7.91
C SER A 179 3.15 3.70 -7.76
N SER A 180 2.79 2.74 -6.91
CA SER A 180 3.49 1.47 -6.77
C SER A 180 3.56 0.69 -8.08
N PRO A 181 2.44 0.44 -8.82
CA PRO A 181 2.53 -0.17 -10.13
C PRO A 181 3.41 0.60 -11.13
N GLY A 182 3.35 1.94 -11.10
CA GLY A 182 4.21 2.76 -11.95
C GLY A 182 5.69 2.55 -11.68
N LEU A 183 6.09 2.50 -10.40
CA LEU A 183 7.47 2.21 -10.04
C LEU A 183 7.86 0.77 -10.37
N ALA A 184 6.98 -0.20 -10.14
CA ALA A 184 7.22 -1.59 -10.51
C ALA A 184 7.48 -1.73 -12.02
N PHE A 185 6.73 -1.02 -12.86
CA PHE A 185 6.99 -0.98 -14.30
C PHE A 185 8.32 -0.33 -14.66
N LEU A 186 8.70 0.78 -14.00
CA LEU A 186 10.02 1.37 -14.18
C LEU A 186 11.12 0.36 -13.82
N LEU A 187 11.00 -0.32 -12.69
CA LEU A 187 11.95 -1.33 -12.24
C LEU A 187 11.99 -2.54 -13.19
N ALA A 188 10.84 -2.98 -13.72
CA ALA A 188 10.81 -4.01 -14.75
C ALA A 188 11.63 -3.60 -15.98
N THR A 189 11.50 -2.36 -16.43
CA THR A 189 12.28 -1.87 -17.58
C THR A 189 13.77 -1.72 -17.26
N ILE A 190 14.14 -1.37 -16.03
CA ILE A 190 15.52 -1.35 -15.57
C ILE A 190 16.11 -2.77 -15.52
N GLY A 191 15.34 -3.72 -14.97
CA GLY A 191 15.75 -5.12 -14.90
C GLY A 191 15.96 -5.76 -16.27
N GLU A 192 15.09 -5.45 -17.23
CA GLU A 192 15.15 -6.01 -18.59
C GLU A 192 16.24 -5.35 -19.45
N TYR A 193 16.34 -4.01 -19.41
CA TYR A 193 17.18 -3.28 -20.37
C TYR A 193 18.50 -2.77 -19.77
N GLY A 194 18.72 -2.89 -18.46
CA GLY A 194 19.91 -2.34 -17.80
C GLY A 194 20.11 -0.88 -18.18
N ASP A 195 21.32 -0.48 -18.56
CA ASP A 195 21.66 0.93 -18.93
C ASP A 195 20.83 1.50 -20.10
N GLN A 196 20.07 0.68 -20.82
CA GLN A 196 19.25 1.10 -21.96
C GLN A 196 17.79 1.45 -21.57
N TRP A 197 17.43 1.38 -20.31
CA TRP A 197 16.05 1.62 -19.84
C TRP A 197 15.52 3.02 -20.22
N VAL A 198 16.39 4.06 -20.17
CA VAL A 198 15.99 5.42 -20.59
C VAL A 198 15.62 5.46 -22.06
N ALA A 199 16.43 4.83 -22.91
CA ALA A 199 16.16 4.77 -24.34
C ALA A 199 14.88 3.96 -24.65
N TYR A 200 14.55 2.97 -23.82
CA TYR A 200 13.29 2.24 -23.93
C TYR A 200 12.10 3.16 -23.62
N TRP A 201 12.12 3.92 -22.51
CA TRP A 201 11.07 4.87 -22.16
C TRP A 201 10.91 5.99 -23.20
N GLN A 202 11.99 6.47 -23.79
CA GLN A 202 11.92 7.44 -24.89
C GLN A 202 11.21 6.85 -26.12
N ARG A 203 11.44 5.57 -26.46
CA ARG A 203 10.68 4.90 -27.53
C ARG A 203 9.21 4.72 -27.18
N LEU A 204 8.87 4.46 -25.91
CA LEU A 204 7.47 4.41 -25.46
C LEU A 204 6.80 5.78 -25.59
N ASP A 205 7.48 6.86 -25.20
CA ASP A 205 6.98 8.23 -25.33
C ASP A 205 6.76 8.59 -26.82
N GLU A 206 7.76 8.33 -27.67
CA GLU A 206 7.66 8.50 -29.13
C GLU A 206 6.50 7.67 -29.72
N ASN A 207 6.14 6.54 -29.11
CA ASN A 207 5.02 5.68 -29.49
C ASN A 207 3.68 6.09 -28.83
N GLY A 208 3.63 7.27 -28.17
CA GLY A 208 2.41 7.84 -27.62
C GLY A 208 1.96 7.22 -26.30
N LEU A 209 2.91 6.79 -25.45
CA LEU A 209 2.63 6.35 -24.09
C LEU A 209 1.83 7.41 -23.34
N LYS A 210 0.75 7.02 -22.69
CA LYS A 210 0.03 7.86 -21.74
C LYS A 210 0.50 7.57 -20.31
N ILE A 211 0.84 8.62 -19.55
CA ILE A 211 1.21 8.53 -18.13
C ILE A 211 0.17 9.29 -17.33
N VAL A 212 -0.38 8.63 -16.29
CA VAL A 212 -1.37 9.20 -15.36
C VAL A 212 -0.89 9.07 -13.92
N ASP A 213 -1.56 9.70 -12.96
CA ASP A 213 -1.03 9.84 -11.61
C ASP A 213 -1.11 8.56 -10.76
N SER A 214 -2.18 7.75 -10.93
CA SER A 214 -2.47 6.58 -10.09
C SER A 214 -2.83 5.35 -10.92
N TRP A 215 -2.78 4.17 -10.28
CA TRP A 215 -3.31 2.94 -10.86
C TRP A 215 -4.81 3.02 -11.11
N SER A 216 -5.58 3.66 -10.22
CA SER A 216 -7.01 3.86 -10.38
C SER A 216 -7.34 4.66 -11.65
N ASP A 217 -6.53 5.66 -12.00
CA ASP A 217 -6.68 6.40 -13.26
C ASP A 217 -6.40 5.51 -14.47
N VAL A 218 -5.35 4.68 -14.40
CA VAL A 218 -5.04 3.72 -15.47
C VAL A 218 -6.21 2.77 -15.68
N TYR A 219 -6.63 2.06 -14.63
CA TYR A 219 -7.50 0.89 -14.74
C TYR A 219 -8.97 1.26 -14.88
N TYR A 220 -9.45 2.25 -14.12
CA TYR A 220 -10.88 2.61 -14.11
C TYR A 220 -11.24 3.77 -15.05
N THR A 221 -10.25 4.54 -15.56
CA THR A 221 -10.54 5.71 -16.42
C THR A 221 -10.05 5.51 -17.85
N ASP A 222 -8.83 5.01 -18.03
CA ASP A 222 -8.17 5.01 -19.34
C ASP A 222 -8.19 3.66 -20.06
N PHE A 223 -8.26 2.56 -19.31
CA PHE A 223 -8.33 1.22 -19.90
C PHE A 223 -9.66 0.99 -20.60
N THR A 224 -9.63 0.44 -21.82
CA THR A 224 -10.85 0.21 -22.62
C THR A 224 -11.77 -0.84 -22.02
N ALA A 225 -11.21 -1.83 -21.28
CA ALA A 225 -11.99 -2.87 -20.62
C ALA A 225 -12.67 -2.38 -19.32
N ALA A 226 -12.39 -1.17 -18.86
CA ALA A 226 -13.03 -0.60 -17.66
C ALA A 226 -14.51 -0.34 -17.93
N GLU A 227 -15.38 -0.93 -17.11
CA GLU A 227 -16.82 -0.87 -17.26
C GLU A 227 -17.33 0.57 -17.15
N GLY A 228 -17.91 1.11 -18.21
CA GLY A 228 -18.56 2.42 -18.24
C GLY A 228 -17.64 3.63 -18.28
N ALA A 229 -16.33 3.49 -18.25
CA ALA A 229 -15.37 4.59 -18.20
C ALA A 229 -15.14 5.28 -19.57
N GLY A 230 -15.34 4.56 -20.68
CA GLY A 230 -15.05 5.08 -22.02
C GLY A 230 -13.56 5.31 -22.27
N GLY A 231 -12.72 4.48 -21.66
CA GLY A 231 -11.27 4.46 -21.84
C GLY A 231 -10.88 4.30 -23.31
N THR A 232 -9.65 4.73 -23.64
CA THR A 232 -9.14 4.72 -25.03
C THR A 232 -7.84 3.93 -25.17
N ARG A 233 -7.37 3.28 -24.11
CA ARG A 233 -6.09 2.56 -24.06
C ARG A 233 -6.33 1.07 -23.82
N PRO A 234 -6.17 0.20 -24.84
CA PRO A 234 -6.39 -1.23 -24.70
C PRO A 234 -5.22 -1.97 -24.06
N ILE A 235 -4.11 -1.29 -23.79
CA ILE A 235 -2.95 -1.82 -23.09
C ILE A 235 -2.75 -0.98 -21.83
N ALA A 236 -2.95 -1.58 -20.65
CA ALA A 236 -2.96 -0.89 -19.37
C ALA A 236 -2.03 -1.55 -18.36
N LEU A 237 -1.30 -0.75 -17.58
CA LEU A 237 -0.52 -1.26 -16.46
C LEU A 237 -1.46 -1.66 -15.32
N SER A 238 -1.43 -2.94 -14.93
CA SER A 238 -2.22 -3.48 -13.84
C SER A 238 -1.54 -4.71 -13.23
N TYR A 239 -2.30 -5.67 -12.75
CA TYR A 239 -1.78 -6.87 -12.12
C TYR A 239 -2.08 -8.13 -12.93
N SER A 240 -1.28 -9.19 -12.72
CA SER A 240 -1.55 -10.51 -13.31
C SER A 240 -2.89 -11.09 -12.84
N THR A 241 -3.42 -10.55 -11.76
CA THR A 241 -4.68 -10.96 -11.12
C THR A 241 -5.91 -10.26 -11.68
N SER A 242 -5.74 -9.12 -12.35
CA SER A 242 -6.84 -8.32 -12.91
C SER A 242 -7.77 -9.11 -13.84
N PRO A 243 -7.29 -10.07 -14.67
CA PRO A 243 -8.17 -10.87 -15.51
C PRO A 243 -9.21 -11.72 -14.76
N ALA A 244 -8.99 -12.05 -13.48
CA ALA A 244 -9.96 -12.77 -12.66
C ALA A 244 -11.21 -11.93 -12.30
N PHE A 245 -11.21 -10.63 -12.57
CA PHE A 245 -12.31 -9.70 -12.28
C PHE A 245 -13.08 -9.23 -13.52
N THR A 246 -12.70 -9.73 -14.70
CA THR A 246 -13.34 -9.39 -15.97
C THR A 246 -13.95 -10.62 -16.63
N ILE A 247 -14.51 -11.52 -15.80
CA ILE A 247 -15.06 -12.80 -16.23
C ILE A 247 -16.45 -12.61 -16.81
N THR A 248 -16.68 -13.20 -18.00
CA THR A 248 -17.97 -13.24 -18.68
C THR A 248 -18.86 -14.35 -18.11
N ASP A 249 -20.14 -14.35 -18.47
CA ASP A 249 -21.09 -15.41 -18.10
C ASP A 249 -20.65 -16.81 -18.61
N ASP A 250 -19.84 -16.86 -19.67
CA ASP A 250 -19.30 -18.10 -20.24
C ASP A 250 -18.05 -18.60 -19.50
N GLY A 251 -17.52 -17.82 -18.54
CA GLY A 251 -16.36 -18.16 -17.71
C GLY A 251 -15.01 -17.80 -18.31
N ASP A 252 -14.98 -17.06 -19.42
CA ASP A 252 -13.77 -16.52 -20.02
C ASP A 252 -13.48 -15.10 -19.49
N SER A 253 -12.22 -14.69 -19.42
CA SER A 253 -11.87 -13.31 -19.11
C SER A 253 -11.88 -12.42 -20.37
N THR A 254 -12.38 -11.18 -20.25
CA THR A 254 -12.29 -10.18 -21.33
C THR A 254 -10.93 -9.51 -21.39
N THR A 255 -10.06 -9.73 -20.41
CA THR A 255 -8.70 -9.18 -20.36
C THR A 255 -7.66 -10.26 -20.14
N GLY A 256 -6.41 -9.94 -20.45
CA GLY A 256 -5.26 -10.81 -20.24
C GLY A 256 -4.06 -10.06 -19.68
N ALA A 257 -3.25 -10.73 -18.86
CA ALA A 257 -2.00 -10.20 -18.37
C ALA A 257 -0.80 -10.72 -19.17
N LEU A 258 0.09 -9.83 -19.59
CA LEU A 258 1.31 -10.17 -20.33
C LEU A 258 2.40 -10.60 -19.33
N LEU A 259 2.49 -11.89 -19.03
CA LEU A 259 3.32 -12.43 -17.95
C LEU A 259 4.83 -12.22 -18.13
N GLU A 260 5.29 -11.93 -19.35
CA GLU A 260 6.69 -11.61 -19.64
C GLU A 260 7.08 -10.17 -19.28
N THR A 261 6.08 -9.33 -18.93
CA THR A 261 6.30 -7.93 -18.57
C THR A 261 6.26 -7.67 -17.07
N CYS A 262 6.08 -8.72 -16.26
CA CYS A 262 5.74 -8.62 -14.86
C CYS A 262 6.93 -8.34 -13.95
N PHE A 263 6.69 -7.51 -12.92
CA PHE A 263 7.55 -7.31 -11.76
C PHE A 263 6.81 -7.73 -10.49
N ARG A 264 7.46 -8.49 -9.59
CA ARG A 264 6.85 -8.95 -8.33
C ARG A 264 6.76 -7.80 -7.33
N GLN A 265 5.54 -7.49 -6.90
CA GLN A 265 5.23 -6.57 -5.82
C GLN A 265 4.85 -7.34 -4.55
N VAL A 266 5.35 -6.89 -3.41
CA VAL A 266 4.94 -7.34 -2.07
C VAL A 266 4.49 -6.11 -1.32
N GLU A 267 3.33 -6.15 -0.70
CA GLU A 267 2.85 -5.06 0.14
C GLU A 267 3.01 -5.38 1.61
N TYR A 268 3.41 -4.36 2.35
CA TYR A 268 3.70 -4.44 3.77
C TYR A 268 2.80 -3.53 4.59
N ALA A 269 2.61 -3.94 5.85
CA ALA A 269 2.12 -3.09 6.91
C ALA A 269 3.19 -2.90 7.98
N GLY A 270 3.13 -1.75 8.69
CA GLY A 270 4.03 -1.45 9.80
C GLY A 270 3.42 -0.51 10.81
N VAL A 271 3.80 -0.66 12.07
CA VAL A 271 3.46 0.28 13.15
C VAL A 271 4.27 1.55 12.97
N LEU A 272 3.62 2.71 12.93
CA LEU A 272 4.33 3.97 12.75
C LEU A 272 5.14 4.35 13.99
N ALA A 273 6.37 4.78 13.81
CA ALA A 273 7.20 5.30 14.90
C ALA A 273 6.52 6.55 15.50
N GLY A 274 6.32 6.56 16.81
CA GLY A 274 5.59 7.64 17.47
C GLY A 274 4.06 7.53 17.42
N ALA A 275 3.52 6.38 17.05
CA ALA A 275 2.08 6.08 17.12
C ALA A 275 1.48 6.47 18.47
N GLU A 276 0.30 7.10 18.48
CA GLU A 276 -0.41 7.43 19.74
C GLU A 276 -1.05 6.17 20.36
N ASN A 277 -1.42 5.20 19.52
CA ASN A 277 -2.01 3.92 19.93
C ASN A 277 -1.21 2.73 19.38
N PRO A 278 0.04 2.49 19.82
CA PRO A 278 0.84 1.40 19.29
C PRO A 278 0.24 0.01 19.55
N ALA A 279 -0.49 -0.17 20.65
CA ALA A 279 -1.16 -1.44 20.94
C ALA A 279 -2.33 -1.72 19.97
N GLY A 280 -3.10 -0.70 19.62
CA GLY A 280 -4.14 -0.80 18.60
C GLY A 280 -3.57 -1.03 17.20
N ALA A 281 -2.44 -0.36 16.87
CA ALA A 281 -1.71 -0.56 15.63
C ALA A 281 -1.23 -2.00 15.46
N GLN A 282 -0.63 -2.59 16.51
CA GLN A 282 -0.21 -3.99 16.54
C GLN A 282 -1.40 -4.95 16.36
N ALA A 283 -2.51 -4.68 17.07
CA ALA A 283 -3.72 -5.48 16.93
C ALA A 283 -4.29 -5.43 15.50
N PHE A 284 -4.24 -4.27 14.83
CA PHE A 284 -4.68 -4.15 13.44
C PHE A 284 -3.74 -4.90 12.48
N LEU A 285 -2.45 -4.87 12.74
CA LEU A 285 -1.48 -5.62 11.94
C LEU A 285 -1.67 -7.14 12.10
N ASP A 286 -1.90 -7.63 13.31
CA ASP A 286 -2.28 -9.04 13.55
C ASP A 286 -3.61 -9.40 12.86
N PHE A 287 -4.58 -8.47 12.86
CA PHE A 287 -5.85 -8.64 12.14
C PHE A 287 -5.66 -8.80 10.63
N LEU A 288 -4.78 -8.03 9.99
CA LEU A 288 -4.46 -8.16 8.56
C LEU A 288 -3.93 -9.56 8.21
N LEU A 289 -3.26 -10.24 9.14
CA LEU A 289 -2.74 -11.60 8.98
C LEU A 289 -3.74 -12.69 9.37
N SER A 290 -4.91 -12.32 9.90
CA SER A 290 -5.92 -13.30 10.28
C SER A 290 -6.46 -14.05 9.07
N ALA A 291 -6.81 -15.33 9.25
CA ALA A 291 -7.30 -16.17 8.16
C ALA A 291 -8.54 -15.59 7.44
N PRO A 292 -9.52 -14.92 8.12
CA PRO A 292 -10.61 -14.25 7.41
C PRO A 292 -10.15 -13.13 6.50
N VAL A 293 -9.23 -12.27 6.96
CA VAL A 293 -8.70 -11.14 6.16
C VAL A 293 -7.86 -11.66 5.01
N GLN A 294 -6.96 -12.62 5.25
CA GLN A 294 -6.14 -13.22 4.20
C GLN A 294 -7.01 -13.90 3.12
N ALA A 295 -8.16 -14.46 3.49
CA ALA A 295 -9.11 -15.02 2.52
C ALA A 295 -9.91 -13.97 1.75
N ASP A 296 -10.04 -12.75 2.28
CA ASP A 296 -10.76 -11.62 1.67
C ASP A 296 -9.88 -10.85 0.65
N ILE A 297 -8.57 -10.80 0.89
CA ILE A 297 -7.60 -10.08 0.05
C ILE A 297 -7.80 -10.32 -1.46
N PRO A 298 -7.94 -11.57 -1.96
CA PRO A 298 -8.15 -11.78 -3.38
C PRO A 298 -9.38 -11.07 -3.94
N GLY A 299 -10.47 -11.05 -3.19
CA GLY A 299 -11.75 -10.47 -3.63
C GLY A 299 -11.82 -8.96 -3.52
N GLN A 300 -11.01 -8.35 -2.64
CA GLN A 300 -11.12 -6.93 -2.31
C GLN A 300 -9.94 -6.10 -2.84
N MET A 301 -8.72 -6.63 -2.78
CA MET A 301 -7.52 -5.89 -3.16
C MET A 301 -6.82 -6.44 -4.42
N PHE A 302 -7.33 -7.52 -5.02
CA PHE A 302 -6.77 -8.12 -6.23
C PHE A 302 -5.33 -8.63 -6.07
N MET A 303 -4.95 -8.99 -4.84
CA MET A 303 -3.63 -9.49 -4.48
C MET A 303 -3.69 -10.94 -3.98
N TYR A 304 -2.59 -11.66 -4.03
CA TYR A 304 -2.44 -12.95 -3.38
C TYR A 304 -2.16 -12.76 -1.90
N PRO A 305 -2.84 -13.48 -0.98
CA PRO A 305 -2.49 -13.45 0.44
C PRO A 305 -1.08 -14.01 0.66
N VAL A 306 -0.35 -13.51 1.66
CA VAL A 306 0.94 -14.11 2.04
C VAL A 306 0.77 -15.47 2.73
N ASP A 307 -0.42 -15.77 3.23
CA ASP A 307 -0.77 -17.11 3.75
C ASP A 307 -1.11 -18.05 2.58
N ASP A 308 -0.17 -18.89 2.20
CA ASP A 308 -0.30 -19.85 1.09
C ASP A 308 -1.27 -21.02 1.42
N THR A 309 -1.78 -21.09 2.64
CA THR A 309 -2.82 -22.08 3.04
C THR A 309 -4.24 -21.61 2.68
N VAL A 310 -4.42 -20.33 2.30
CA VAL A 310 -5.70 -19.77 1.89
C VAL A 310 -6.15 -20.41 0.58
N ARG A 311 -7.41 -20.85 0.56
CA ARG A 311 -8.02 -21.38 -0.67
C ARG A 311 -8.48 -20.24 -1.57
N LEU A 312 -7.81 -20.09 -2.70
CA LEU A 312 -8.16 -19.09 -3.72
C LEU A 312 -9.50 -19.43 -4.40
N PRO A 313 -10.28 -18.41 -4.83
CA PRO A 313 -11.46 -18.59 -5.66
C PRO A 313 -11.13 -19.34 -6.97
N ALA A 314 -12.13 -20.05 -7.55
CA ALA A 314 -11.90 -20.83 -8.76
C ALA A 314 -11.47 -19.99 -9.96
N ASP A 315 -12.05 -18.78 -10.11
CA ASP A 315 -11.73 -17.84 -11.18
C ASP A 315 -10.30 -17.31 -11.03
N TRP A 316 -9.81 -17.15 -9.82
CA TRP A 316 -8.41 -16.81 -9.54
C TRP A 316 -7.46 -17.88 -10.04
N VAL A 317 -7.76 -19.15 -9.74
CA VAL A 317 -6.92 -20.27 -10.19
C VAL A 317 -6.87 -20.35 -11.72
N ALA A 318 -7.96 -19.96 -12.41
CA ALA A 318 -8.07 -20.01 -13.85
C ALA A 318 -7.43 -18.80 -14.55
N HIS A 319 -7.60 -17.58 -14.00
CA HIS A 319 -7.36 -16.33 -14.74
C HIS A 319 -6.37 -15.37 -14.07
N ALA A 320 -5.85 -15.68 -12.87
CA ALA A 320 -4.93 -14.83 -12.13
C ALA A 320 -3.58 -15.53 -11.86
N PRO A 321 -2.83 -16.05 -12.85
CA PRO A 321 -1.57 -16.71 -12.58
C PRO A 321 -0.50 -15.70 -12.17
N LEU A 322 0.33 -16.04 -11.18
CA LEU A 322 1.58 -15.33 -10.97
C LEU A 322 2.56 -15.62 -12.11
N ALA A 323 3.36 -14.63 -12.48
CA ALA A 323 4.41 -14.81 -13.47
C ALA A 323 5.42 -15.88 -12.98
N PRO A 324 5.75 -16.87 -13.82
CA PRO A 324 6.70 -17.92 -13.44
C PRO A 324 8.12 -17.38 -13.30
N ASN A 325 8.45 -16.32 -14.00
CA ASN A 325 9.77 -15.68 -14.00
C ASN A 325 9.59 -14.16 -14.06
N PRO A 326 9.13 -13.51 -12.97
CA PRO A 326 8.99 -12.05 -12.99
C PRO A 326 10.35 -11.40 -13.14
N ILE A 327 10.39 -10.27 -13.82
CA ILE A 327 11.58 -9.44 -13.91
C ILE A 327 11.95 -8.96 -12.50
N THR A 328 13.22 -8.98 -12.18
CA THR A 328 13.72 -8.60 -10.86
C THR A 328 14.84 -7.58 -10.93
N VAL A 329 14.90 -6.72 -9.92
CA VAL A 329 16.03 -5.84 -9.63
C VAL A 329 16.45 -6.17 -8.20
N PRO A 330 17.75 -6.37 -7.91
CA PRO A 330 18.19 -6.62 -6.54
C PRO A 330 17.77 -5.47 -5.60
N GLN A 331 17.26 -5.80 -4.40
CA GLN A 331 16.79 -4.79 -3.45
C GLN A 331 17.89 -3.76 -3.13
N ALA A 332 19.13 -4.22 -2.94
CA ALA A 332 20.25 -3.31 -2.68
C ALA A 332 20.50 -2.30 -3.81
N ASP A 333 20.20 -2.65 -5.06
CA ASP A 333 20.33 -1.72 -6.19
C ASP A 333 19.14 -0.73 -6.18
N ILE A 334 17.93 -1.19 -5.83
CA ILE A 334 16.77 -0.29 -5.64
C ILE A 334 17.08 0.73 -4.55
N ASP A 335 17.51 0.28 -3.38
CA ASP A 335 17.83 1.16 -2.24
C ASP A 335 18.93 2.17 -2.57
N ALA A 336 19.93 1.77 -3.37
CA ALA A 336 21.04 2.64 -3.72
C ALA A 336 20.71 3.66 -4.82
N HIS A 337 19.81 3.35 -5.73
CA HIS A 337 19.64 4.10 -6.98
C HIS A 337 18.24 4.66 -7.24
N LEU A 338 17.25 4.34 -6.42
CA LEU A 338 15.85 4.73 -6.64
C LEU A 338 15.69 6.23 -6.92
N ASP A 339 16.25 7.07 -6.07
CA ASP A 339 16.16 8.54 -6.22
C ASP A 339 16.84 9.04 -7.51
N GLU A 340 17.91 8.38 -7.94
CA GLU A 340 18.59 8.70 -9.19
C GLU A 340 17.74 8.28 -10.40
N TRP A 341 17.17 7.08 -10.36
CA TRP A 341 16.30 6.58 -11.44
C TRP A 341 15.04 7.43 -11.61
N LEU A 342 14.36 7.77 -10.51
CA LEU A 342 13.18 8.63 -10.55
C LEU A 342 13.50 10.02 -11.08
N ARG A 343 14.62 10.63 -10.64
CA ARG A 343 15.06 11.92 -11.16
C ARG A 343 15.39 11.85 -12.65
N THR A 344 16.14 10.81 -13.07
CA THR A 344 16.50 10.62 -14.47
C THR A 344 15.27 10.40 -15.35
N TRP A 345 14.30 9.61 -14.86
CA TRP A 345 13.04 9.41 -15.54
C TRP A 345 12.27 10.73 -15.71
N GLN A 346 12.17 11.51 -14.64
CA GLN A 346 11.49 12.81 -14.68
C GLN A 346 12.16 13.78 -15.67
N GLU A 347 13.49 13.84 -15.71
CA GLU A 347 14.25 14.79 -16.55
C GLU A 347 14.33 14.35 -18.03
N GLN A 348 14.33 13.06 -18.31
CA GLN A 348 14.64 12.54 -19.65
C GLN A 348 13.45 11.89 -20.36
N VAL A 349 12.38 11.60 -19.66
CA VAL A 349 11.15 11.01 -20.21
C VAL A 349 9.98 12.00 -20.17
N VAL A 350 9.74 12.62 -19.02
CA VAL A 350 8.59 13.54 -18.87
C VAL A 350 8.95 14.97 -19.30
N GLY A 351 10.19 15.45 -19.05
CA GLY A 351 10.69 16.75 -19.47
C GLY A 351 10.45 17.87 -18.46
#